data_9ba3092e0f412f4a1568d36e6bf6bfac
#
_entry.id   9ba3092e0f412f4a1568d36e6bf6bfac
#
_cell.length_a   1.000
_cell.length_b   1.000
_cell.length_c   1.000
_cell.angle_alpha   90.00
_cell.angle_beta   90.00
_cell.angle_gamma   90.00
#
_symmetry.space_group_name_H-M   'P 1'
#
loop_
_entity.id
_entity.type
_entity.pdbx_description
1 polymer ?
#
loop_
_entity_poly.entity_id
_entity_poly.type
_entity_poly.pdbx_seq_one_letter_code
_entity_poly.pdbx_strand_id
1 'polypeptide(L)'
;MKRIAIAILCMLPFAAAAQNQHLISPDDSIPSLVERIIAEREGGYKIRKIKSNINLEFYTTANAYFTDGKLDDLSFKMNRVRLEIAGRLNDHLSYHFRQSFNKYTNPHSMDNLSSSIEYANITWHASDRFNLVAGKQFVALGGYEAYVNAMRLMEFCDFNNNVAVYQAGLMGVIQFNPSQQLLVQVVNNRSGSDSDLYIYGRPDGLEAAKVPLLATLNWNGLFLDDALHFRYSASVGQLAKGKNIYYLTCGNIYEKYPFIAYLDVMYSREGIDSQQRITALQGHGKGMLPVTAQNTSYLSFIGNFDYHFHPKWNAYVKGAYETSGIYEANGIFAKGRYITSWNAQACLEWFPFTEEKGLKVFAHYLYKGYELTENAEVMMASMPHTQRISLGLVYVIPVL
;
A
#
# COMPACT_ATOMS: atom_id res chain seq x y z
N MET A 1 25.60 -1.15 16.63
CA MET A 1 24.69 -1.51 17.71
C MET A 1 23.93 -0.33 18.35
N LYS A 2 24.40 0.94 18.29
CA LYS A 2 23.68 2.10 18.88
C LYS A 2 22.51 2.66 18.06
N ARG A 3 22.28 2.22 16.81
CA ARG A 3 21.21 2.72 15.92
C ARG A 3 19.95 1.86 15.88
N ILE A 4 19.96 0.69 16.53
CA ILE A 4 18.78 -0.20 16.65
C ILE A 4 17.93 0.17 17.89
N ALA A 5 18.51 0.88 18.87
CA ALA A 5 17.83 1.24 20.11
C ALA A 5 16.70 2.29 19.95
N ILE A 6 16.69 3.08 18.88
CA ILE A 6 15.65 4.11 18.65
C ILE A 6 14.34 3.49 18.14
N ALA A 7 14.42 2.36 17.42
CA ALA A 7 13.22 1.66 16.95
C ALA A 7 12.46 0.91 18.05
N ILE A 8 13.14 0.60 19.17
CA ILE A 8 12.54 -0.15 20.31
C ILE A 8 11.81 0.79 21.29
N LEU A 9 12.13 2.08 21.29
CA LEU A 9 11.49 3.05 22.21
C LEU A 9 10.04 3.42 21.83
N CYS A 10 9.58 3.08 20.63
CA CYS A 10 8.19 3.23 20.21
C CYS A 10 7.27 2.08 20.64
N MET A 11 7.77 1.10 21.36
CA MET A 11 7.03 -0.14 21.71
C MET A 11 6.53 -0.21 23.17
N LEU A 12 6.49 0.87 23.92
CA LEU A 12 5.91 0.82 25.27
C LEU A 12 4.39 1.01 25.22
N PRO A 13 3.61 -0.01 25.60
CA PRO A 13 2.16 0.10 25.65
C PRO A 13 1.71 0.88 26.89
N PHE A 14 1.01 1.98 26.72
CA PHE A 14 0.17 2.52 27.77
C PHE A 14 -1.11 1.70 27.82
N ALA A 15 -1.31 0.97 28.91
CA ALA A 15 -2.54 0.25 29.17
C ALA A 15 -3.65 1.25 29.56
N ALA A 16 -4.63 1.45 28.70
CA ALA A 16 -5.90 2.10 29.03
C ALA A 16 -7.06 1.18 28.69
N ALA A 17 -8.08 1.20 29.52
CA ALA A 17 -9.20 0.28 29.52
C ALA A 17 -10.01 0.34 28.19
N ALA A 18 -10.28 -0.83 27.63
CA ALA A 18 -11.03 -1.00 26.41
C ALA A 18 -12.54 -1.03 26.68
N GLN A 19 -13.30 -0.30 25.88
CA GLN A 19 -14.73 -0.55 25.66
C GLN A 19 -14.96 -0.99 24.20
N ASN A 20 -15.92 -1.89 24.03
CA ASN A 20 -16.21 -2.70 22.87
C ASN A 20 -16.41 -1.91 21.56
N GLN A 21 -15.51 -2.07 20.60
CA GLN A 21 -15.80 -1.94 19.15
C GLN A 21 -14.86 -2.82 18.34
N HIS A 22 -15.30 -3.23 17.13
CA HIS A 22 -14.59 -4.19 16.28
C HIS A 22 -13.35 -3.56 15.64
N LEU A 23 -12.22 -4.24 15.73
CA LEU A 23 -11.02 -3.90 14.97
C LEU A 23 -11.27 -3.99 13.47
N ILE A 24 -10.70 -3.01 12.75
CA ILE A 24 -10.75 -2.93 11.29
C ILE A 24 -10.15 -4.21 10.72
N SER A 25 -10.96 -5.03 10.05
CA SER A 25 -10.50 -6.06 9.15
C SER A 25 -9.76 -5.40 7.99
N PRO A 26 -8.78 -6.03 7.33
CA PRO A 26 -8.24 -5.54 6.07
C PRO A 26 -9.30 -5.24 5.00
N ASP A 27 -10.52 -5.74 5.19
CA ASP A 27 -11.71 -5.49 4.39
C ASP A 27 -12.54 -4.25 4.82
N ASP A 28 -12.28 -3.67 6.00
CA ASP A 28 -13.06 -2.54 6.55
C ASP A 28 -12.65 -1.16 6.01
N SER A 29 -12.12 -1.11 4.81
CA SER A 29 -11.94 0.15 4.12
C SER A 29 -13.27 0.65 3.55
N ILE A 30 -14.17 1.10 4.33
CA ILE A 30 -15.53 1.65 4.15
C ILE A 30 -16.58 0.63 4.60
N PRO A 31 -17.38 0.92 5.65
CA PRO A 31 -18.66 0.23 5.81
C PRO A 31 -19.44 0.50 4.53
N SER A 32 -19.63 -0.54 3.73
CA SER A 32 -20.26 -0.39 2.44
C SER A 32 -21.65 0.23 2.66
N LEU A 33 -22.00 1.19 1.81
CA LEU A 33 -23.34 1.75 1.72
C LEU A 33 -24.40 0.62 1.65
N VAL A 34 -23.99 -0.53 1.17
CA VAL A 34 -24.80 -1.75 0.99
C VAL A 34 -25.11 -2.47 2.29
N GLU A 35 -24.24 -2.46 3.30
CA GLU A 35 -24.59 -3.00 4.62
C GLU A 35 -25.75 -2.21 5.26
N ARG A 36 -25.86 -0.91 5.00
CA ARG A 36 -27.00 -0.09 5.43
C ARG A 36 -28.26 -0.37 4.62
N ILE A 37 -28.17 -0.59 3.31
CA ILE A 37 -29.34 -0.86 2.45
C ILE A 37 -29.91 -2.26 2.67
N ILE A 38 -29.09 -3.25 2.99
CA ILE A 38 -29.55 -4.61 3.27
C ILE A 38 -30.21 -4.72 4.65
N ALA A 39 -29.74 -3.96 5.64
CA ALA A 39 -30.37 -3.91 6.96
C ALA A 39 -31.81 -3.33 6.96
N GLU A 40 -32.15 -2.51 5.96
CA GLU A 40 -33.49 -1.89 5.84
C GLU A 40 -34.54 -2.73 5.08
N ARG A 41 -34.16 -3.85 4.46
CA ARG A 41 -35.09 -4.72 3.68
C ARG A 41 -35.38 -6.07 4.29
N GLU A 42 -35.50 -6.18 5.59
CA GLU A 42 -36.01 -7.42 6.23
C GLU A 42 -37.52 -7.51 6.20
N GLY A 43 -38.05 -7.99 5.09
CA GLY A 43 -39.45 -8.39 4.90
C GLY A 43 -39.54 -9.68 4.08
N GLY A 44 -39.49 -10.82 4.76
CA GLY A 44 -40.07 -12.12 4.38
C GLY A 44 -39.68 -12.72 3.02
N TYR A 45 -38.70 -13.62 2.99
CA TYR A 45 -38.66 -14.94 2.34
C TYR A 45 -37.32 -15.60 2.72
N LYS A 46 -37.38 -16.87 3.20
CA LYS A 46 -36.20 -17.69 3.54
C LYS A 46 -35.47 -18.18 2.29
N ILE A 47 -34.88 -17.33 1.53
CA ILE A 47 -33.78 -17.69 0.65
C ILE A 47 -32.52 -17.54 1.52
N ARG A 48 -31.59 -18.52 1.53
CA ARG A 48 -30.24 -18.35 2.08
C ARG A 48 -29.68 -17.09 1.43
N LYS A 49 -29.75 -15.95 2.13
CA LYS A 49 -29.26 -14.67 1.60
C LYS A 49 -27.74 -14.73 1.59
N ILE A 50 -27.18 -15.03 0.44
CA ILE A 50 -25.78 -14.68 0.15
C ILE A 50 -25.75 -13.16 0.19
N LYS A 51 -25.15 -12.60 1.24
CA LYS A 51 -24.91 -11.16 1.32
C LYS A 51 -23.69 -10.86 0.48
N SER A 52 -23.87 -10.27 -0.67
CA SER A 52 -22.80 -9.86 -1.58
C SER A 52 -22.89 -8.36 -1.83
N ASN A 53 -21.76 -7.69 -1.75
CA ASN A 53 -21.60 -6.30 -2.15
C ASN A 53 -20.86 -6.29 -3.49
N ILE A 54 -21.41 -5.62 -4.49
CA ILE A 54 -20.76 -5.44 -5.79
C ILE A 54 -20.59 -3.94 -6.01
N ASN A 55 -19.35 -3.49 -6.09
CA ASN A 55 -19.00 -2.10 -6.33
C ASN A 55 -18.25 -1.94 -7.64
N LEU A 56 -18.57 -0.89 -8.39
CA LEU A 56 -17.81 -0.45 -9.55
C LEU A 56 -17.20 0.92 -9.25
N GLU A 57 -15.89 1.01 -9.32
CA GLU A 57 -15.16 2.23 -9.00
C GLU A 57 -14.64 2.90 -10.27
N PHE A 58 -14.86 4.20 -10.39
CA PHE A 58 -14.30 5.05 -11.42
C PHE A 58 -13.47 6.15 -10.81
N TYR A 59 -12.25 6.36 -11.36
CA TYR A 59 -11.40 7.47 -11.01
C TYR A 59 -10.80 8.05 -12.29
N THR A 60 -11.18 9.28 -12.61
CA THR A 60 -10.71 10.01 -13.80
C THR A 60 -10.14 11.35 -13.43
N THR A 61 -9.13 11.82 -14.18
CA THR A 61 -8.49 13.11 -13.99
C THR A 61 -8.18 13.80 -15.30
N ALA A 62 -8.24 15.14 -15.29
CA ALA A 62 -7.53 16.02 -16.20
C ALA A 62 -6.24 16.47 -15.50
N ASN A 63 -5.10 16.26 -16.12
CA ASN A 63 -3.80 16.51 -15.51
C ASN A 63 -2.98 17.49 -16.34
N ALA A 64 -2.27 18.39 -15.64
CA ALA A 64 -1.16 19.17 -16.18
C ALA A 64 0.13 18.69 -15.51
N TYR A 65 1.09 18.21 -16.29
CA TYR A 65 2.38 17.74 -15.83
C TYR A 65 3.46 18.78 -16.14
N PHE A 66 4.36 18.96 -15.18
CA PHE A 66 5.47 19.88 -15.31
C PHE A 66 6.77 19.19 -14.89
N THR A 67 7.86 19.45 -15.62
CA THR A 67 9.23 19.07 -15.29
C THR A 67 10.07 20.32 -15.16
N ASP A 68 10.73 20.50 -14.01
CA ASP A 68 11.52 21.69 -13.67
C ASP A 68 10.78 23.02 -13.97
N GLY A 69 9.47 23.02 -13.65
CA GLY A 69 8.59 24.20 -13.82
C GLY A 69 8.08 24.45 -15.25
N LYS A 70 8.44 23.62 -16.22
CA LYS A 70 7.95 23.71 -17.59
C LYS A 70 6.81 22.71 -17.81
N LEU A 71 5.76 23.15 -18.48
CA LEU A 71 4.64 22.28 -18.87
C LEU A 71 5.12 21.25 -19.89
N ASP A 72 4.93 19.96 -19.57
CA ASP A 72 5.26 18.83 -20.45
C ASP A 72 4.05 18.29 -21.17
N ASP A 73 2.94 18.09 -20.44
CA ASP A 73 1.75 17.40 -20.97
C ASP A 73 0.48 17.88 -20.30
N LEU A 74 -0.61 17.87 -21.09
CA LEU A 74 -1.98 18.03 -20.65
C LEU A 74 -2.77 16.81 -21.13
N SER A 75 -3.29 16.02 -20.19
CA SER A 75 -3.98 14.79 -20.57
C SER A 75 -5.13 14.42 -19.65
N PHE A 76 -6.12 13.71 -20.21
CA PHE A 76 -7.17 13.02 -19.46
C PHE A 76 -6.73 11.58 -19.20
N LYS A 77 -6.93 11.11 -17.97
CA LYS A 77 -6.60 9.74 -17.60
C LYS A 77 -7.72 9.06 -16.83
N MET A 78 -7.98 7.80 -17.17
CA MET A 78 -8.73 6.88 -16.33
C MET A 78 -7.74 6.20 -15.38
N ASN A 79 -7.59 6.76 -14.19
CA ASN A 79 -6.61 6.25 -13.21
C ASN A 79 -7.07 4.93 -12.61
N ARG A 80 -8.39 4.69 -12.56
CA ARG A 80 -8.95 3.43 -12.06
C ARG A 80 -10.31 3.15 -12.67
N VAL A 81 -10.47 1.91 -13.10
CA VAL A 81 -11.76 1.26 -13.33
C VAL A 81 -11.65 -0.09 -12.64
N ARG A 82 -12.46 -0.32 -11.59
CA ARG A 82 -12.30 -1.48 -10.71
C ARG A 82 -13.65 -2.09 -10.38
N LEU A 83 -13.72 -3.42 -10.45
CA LEU A 83 -14.82 -4.23 -9.93
C LEU A 83 -14.39 -4.86 -8.62
N GLU A 84 -15.21 -4.71 -7.60
CA GLU A 84 -15.04 -5.34 -6.29
C GLU A 84 -16.30 -6.11 -5.92
N ILE A 85 -16.12 -7.36 -5.51
CA ILE A 85 -17.19 -8.27 -5.08
C ILE A 85 -16.75 -8.87 -3.74
N ALA A 86 -17.46 -8.58 -2.69
CA ALA A 86 -17.21 -9.15 -1.37
C ALA A 86 -18.52 -9.65 -0.75
N GLY A 87 -18.46 -10.74 0.01
CA GLY A 87 -19.68 -11.25 0.61
C GLY A 87 -19.47 -12.41 1.55
N ARG A 88 -20.56 -12.78 2.24
CA ARG A 88 -20.64 -13.97 3.11
C ARG A 88 -21.49 -15.05 2.48
N LEU A 89 -20.93 -16.27 2.39
CA LEU A 89 -21.64 -17.45 1.96
C LEU A 89 -22.48 -18.03 3.12
N ASN A 90 -21.95 -17.98 4.34
CA ASN A 90 -22.59 -18.42 5.59
C ASN A 90 -21.82 -17.82 6.78
N ASP A 91 -22.16 -18.24 8.00
CA ASP A 91 -21.52 -17.73 9.23
C ASP A 91 -20.03 -18.08 9.35
N HIS A 92 -19.56 -19.07 8.56
CA HIS A 92 -18.19 -19.57 8.62
C HIS A 92 -17.33 -19.19 7.41
N LEU A 93 -17.93 -18.72 6.30
CA LEU A 93 -17.20 -18.47 5.06
C LEU A 93 -17.58 -17.12 4.46
N SER A 94 -16.56 -16.33 4.16
CA SER A 94 -16.68 -15.13 3.31
C SER A 94 -15.68 -15.18 2.16
N TYR A 95 -15.88 -14.31 1.19
CA TYR A 95 -15.01 -14.22 0.01
C TYR A 95 -14.81 -12.77 -0.41
N HIS A 96 -13.66 -12.51 -1.05
CA HIS A 96 -13.34 -11.21 -1.60
C HIS A 96 -12.68 -11.38 -2.97
N PHE A 97 -13.24 -10.73 -3.98
CA PHE A 97 -12.67 -10.63 -5.32
C PHE A 97 -12.58 -9.16 -5.72
N ARG A 98 -11.42 -8.75 -6.29
CA ARG A 98 -11.25 -7.39 -6.80
C ARG A 98 -10.33 -7.40 -8.01
N GLN A 99 -10.79 -6.76 -9.09
CA GLN A 99 -10.06 -6.62 -10.34
C GLN A 99 -10.02 -5.18 -10.81
N SER A 100 -8.83 -4.72 -11.19
CA SER A 100 -8.60 -3.42 -11.82
C SER A 100 -8.47 -3.58 -13.34
N PHE A 101 -9.38 -3.00 -14.11
CA PHE A 101 -9.42 -3.15 -15.58
C PHE A 101 -8.36 -2.32 -16.31
N ASN A 102 -7.72 -1.37 -15.64
CA ASN A 102 -6.64 -0.54 -16.17
C ASN A 102 -5.24 -1.09 -15.91
N LYS A 103 -5.12 -2.35 -15.48
CA LYS A 103 -3.86 -3.07 -15.31
C LYS A 103 -3.71 -4.18 -16.35
N TYR A 104 -2.47 -4.63 -16.56
CA TYR A 104 -2.19 -5.75 -17.47
C TYR A 104 -2.95 -7.02 -17.05
N THR A 105 -3.43 -7.74 -18.06
CA THR A 105 -4.22 -8.97 -17.87
C THR A 105 -3.44 -10.26 -18.11
N ASN A 106 -2.20 -10.18 -18.61
CA ASN A 106 -1.39 -11.37 -18.86
C ASN A 106 -1.00 -12.06 -17.54
N PRO A 107 -1.16 -13.39 -17.44
CA PRO A 107 -0.78 -14.17 -16.27
C PRO A 107 0.75 -14.42 -16.27
N HIS A 108 1.52 -13.45 -15.83
CA HIS A 108 2.97 -13.59 -15.63
C HIS A 108 3.34 -13.74 -14.15
N SER A 109 2.37 -14.01 -13.29
CA SER A 109 2.59 -14.11 -11.85
C SER A 109 2.84 -15.54 -11.40
N MET A 110 3.57 -15.69 -10.29
CA MET A 110 3.81 -16.99 -9.64
C MET A 110 2.52 -17.69 -9.20
N ASP A 111 1.46 -16.93 -8.99
CA ASP A 111 0.14 -17.45 -8.60
C ASP A 111 -0.78 -17.78 -9.78
N ASN A 112 -0.26 -17.72 -11.02
CA ASN A 112 -1.00 -17.90 -12.27
C ASN A 112 -2.19 -16.96 -12.47
N LEU A 113 -2.25 -15.87 -11.69
CA LEU A 113 -3.27 -14.83 -11.83
C LEU A 113 -2.69 -13.59 -12.48
N SER A 114 -3.51 -12.90 -13.24
CA SER A 114 -3.17 -11.58 -13.76
C SER A 114 -2.85 -10.59 -12.64
N SER A 115 -1.92 -9.67 -12.87
CA SER A 115 -1.64 -8.54 -11.97
C SER A 115 -2.84 -7.61 -11.81
N SER A 116 -3.81 -7.67 -12.73
CA SER A 116 -5.09 -6.95 -12.64
C SER A 116 -5.98 -7.45 -11.51
N ILE A 117 -5.85 -8.73 -11.10
CA ILE A 117 -6.58 -9.31 -9.97
C ILE A 117 -5.83 -8.96 -8.68
N GLU A 118 -6.43 -8.13 -7.85
CA GLU A 118 -5.86 -7.64 -6.59
C GLU A 118 -6.26 -8.55 -5.41
N TYR A 119 -7.52 -8.94 -5.32
CA TYR A 119 -8.02 -9.91 -4.35
C TYR A 119 -8.70 -11.08 -5.06
N ALA A 120 -8.43 -12.28 -4.60
CA ALA A 120 -9.12 -13.51 -4.94
C ALA A 120 -8.92 -14.49 -3.78
N ASN A 121 -9.71 -14.32 -2.71
CA ASN A 121 -9.53 -15.09 -1.48
C ASN A 121 -10.85 -15.53 -0.86
N ILE A 122 -10.72 -16.51 0.03
CA ILE A 122 -11.77 -17.01 0.90
C ILE A 122 -11.28 -16.88 2.34
N THR A 123 -12.16 -16.41 3.21
CA THR A 123 -11.93 -16.35 4.66
C THR A 123 -12.77 -17.39 5.35
N TRP A 124 -12.11 -18.24 6.14
CA TRP A 124 -12.78 -19.16 7.06
C TRP A 124 -12.81 -18.55 8.46
N HIS A 125 -14.00 -18.27 8.95
CA HIS A 125 -14.28 -17.80 10.30
C HIS A 125 -14.39 -19.01 11.23
N ALA A 126 -13.25 -19.47 11.75
CA ALA A 126 -13.20 -20.67 12.59
C ALA A 126 -13.76 -20.42 13.99
N SER A 127 -13.63 -19.18 14.50
CA SER A 127 -14.22 -18.72 15.76
C SER A 127 -14.22 -17.19 15.80
N ASP A 128 -14.83 -16.59 16.82
CA ASP A 128 -14.82 -15.14 17.06
C ASP A 128 -13.40 -14.58 17.28
N ARG A 129 -12.43 -15.45 17.56
CA ARG A 129 -11.04 -15.06 17.84
C ARG A 129 -10.05 -15.47 16.75
N PHE A 130 -10.46 -16.30 15.80
CA PHE A 130 -9.54 -16.79 14.78
C PHE A 130 -10.21 -16.91 13.41
N ASN A 131 -9.59 -16.23 12.42
CA ASN A 131 -9.95 -16.34 11.02
C ASN A 131 -8.74 -16.80 10.20
N LEU A 132 -8.98 -17.55 9.15
CA LEU A 132 -7.96 -17.97 8.19
C LEU A 132 -8.34 -17.48 6.79
N VAL A 133 -7.47 -16.67 6.19
CA VAL A 133 -7.61 -16.17 4.82
C VAL A 133 -6.70 -16.99 3.90
N ALA A 134 -7.25 -17.49 2.80
CA ALA A 134 -6.51 -18.24 1.79
C ALA A 134 -6.77 -17.68 0.40
N GLY A 135 -5.70 -17.48 -0.39
CA GLY A 135 -5.77 -16.94 -1.75
C GLY A 135 -4.97 -15.66 -1.93
N LYS A 136 -5.24 -14.92 -3.02
CA LYS A 136 -4.58 -13.64 -3.29
C LYS A 136 -5.16 -12.55 -2.42
N GLN A 137 -4.29 -11.87 -1.69
CA GLN A 137 -4.65 -10.93 -0.64
C GLN A 137 -3.60 -9.83 -0.49
N PHE A 138 -3.93 -8.78 0.24
CA PHE A 138 -2.98 -7.73 0.57
C PHE A 138 -1.91 -8.26 1.53
N VAL A 139 -0.65 -7.91 1.26
CA VAL A 139 0.47 -8.23 2.16
C VAL A 139 0.29 -7.43 3.44
N ALA A 140 0.29 -8.10 4.58
CA ALA A 140 0.02 -7.50 5.89
C ALA A 140 1.16 -6.57 6.39
N LEU A 141 1.69 -5.73 5.49
CA LEU A 141 2.61 -4.65 5.86
C LEU A 141 1.87 -3.68 6.77
N GLY A 142 2.54 -3.15 7.77
CA GLY A 142 2.00 -2.09 8.61
C GLY A 142 1.91 -0.76 7.86
N GLY A 143 1.63 0.31 8.58
CA GLY A 143 1.40 1.61 7.99
C GLY A 143 -0.08 1.84 7.63
N TYR A 144 -0.40 3.08 7.33
CA TYR A 144 -1.76 3.47 6.95
C TYR A 144 -1.85 3.86 5.49
N GLU A 145 -0.82 4.47 4.90
CA GLU A 145 -0.89 4.93 3.52
C GLU A 145 -1.29 3.81 2.55
N ALA A 146 -0.71 2.62 2.70
CA ALA A 146 -1.01 1.48 1.84
C ALA A 146 -2.42 0.89 2.06
N TYR A 147 -3.01 1.11 3.24
CA TYR A 147 -4.37 0.66 3.61
C TYR A 147 -5.43 1.73 3.39
N VAL A 148 -5.07 3.01 3.34
CA VAL A 148 -6.03 4.04 2.96
C VAL A 148 -6.57 3.69 1.60
N ASN A 149 -7.89 3.63 1.51
CA ASN A 149 -8.53 3.39 0.21
C ASN A 149 -7.98 4.39 -0.79
N ALA A 150 -7.48 3.88 -1.90
CA ALA A 150 -6.92 4.70 -2.96
C ALA A 150 -7.93 5.71 -3.58
N MET A 151 -9.21 5.64 -3.17
CA MET A 151 -10.22 6.67 -3.40
C MET A 151 -10.02 7.91 -2.53
N ARG A 152 -9.35 7.77 -1.38
CA ARG A 152 -9.02 8.88 -0.48
C ARG A 152 -7.63 9.45 -0.76
N LEU A 153 -6.76 8.69 -1.43
CA LEU A 153 -5.36 9.05 -1.69
C LEU A 153 -5.11 9.15 -3.19
N MET A 154 -4.67 10.31 -3.65
CA MET A 154 -4.44 10.55 -5.08
C MET A 154 -3.07 10.07 -5.54
N GLU A 155 -2.08 10.00 -4.64
CA GLU A 155 -0.72 9.55 -4.95
C GLU A 155 -0.08 8.91 -3.72
N PHE A 156 0.55 7.76 -3.89
CA PHE A 156 1.36 7.10 -2.87
C PHE A 156 2.78 7.68 -2.79
N CYS A 157 3.48 7.43 -1.68
CA CYS A 157 4.92 7.63 -1.60
C CYS A 157 5.66 6.62 -2.52
N ASP A 158 6.93 6.87 -2.78
CA ASP A 158 7.71 6.00 -3.66
C ASP A 158 7.86 4.58 -3.08
N PHE A 159 7.99 4.42 -1.76
CA PHE A 159 8.04 3.12 -1.12
C PHE A 159 6.79 2.29 -1.43
N ASN A 160 5.61 2.83 -1.16
CA ASN A 160 4.35 2.11 -1.38
C ASN A 160 4.01 1.90 -2.86
N ASN A 161 4.51 2.76 -3.75
CA ASN A 161 4.38 2.57 -5.20
C ASN A 161 5.20 1.40 -5.75
N ASN A 162 6.33 1.05 -5.08
CA ASN A 162 7.29 0.07 -5.60
C ASN A 162 7.26 -1.28 -4.85
N VAL A 163 6.43 -1.43 -3.83
CA VAL A 163 6.26 -2.70 -3.12
C VAL A 163 5.10 -3.50 -3.70
N ALA A 164 5.30 -4.78 -3.97
CA ALA A 164 4.27 -5.68 -4.47
C ALA A 164 3.32 -6.08 -3.31
N VAL A 165 2.17 -5.43 -3.24
CA VAL A 165 1.25 -5.54 -2.09
C VAL A 165 0.13 -6.58 -2.23
N TYR A 166 -0.07 -7.20 -3.40
CA TYR A 166 -1.09 -8.25 -3.61
C TYR A 166 -0.44 -9.57 -3.97
N GLN A 167 -0.47 -10.54 -3.05
CA GLN A 167 0.22 -11.81 -3.18
C GLN A 167 -0.68 -12.98 -2.75
N ALA A 168 -0.49 -14.13 -3.39
CA ALA A 168 -1.18 -15.36 -3.01
C ALA A 168 -0.50 -16.01 -1.80
N GLY A 169 -1.31 -16.51 -0.85
CA GLY A 169 -0.83 -17.20 0.32
C GLY A 169 -1.90 -17.41 1.40
N LEU A 170 -1.45 -17.50 2.64
CA LEU A 170 -2.28 -17.73 3.82
C LEU A 170 -2.06 -16.64 4.86
N MET A 171 -3.13 -16.26 5.56
CA MET A 171 -3.06 -15.34 6.69
C MET A 171 -3.98 -15.82 7.82
N GLY A 172 -3.41 -16.04 9.00
CA GLY A 172 -4.14 -16.20 10.25
C GLY A 172 -4.38 -14.84 10.88
N VAL A 173 -5.62 -14.55 11.26
CA VAL A 173 -6.02 -13.35 11.99
C VAL A 173 -6.44 -13.77 13.39
N ILE A 174 -5.71 -13.31 14.40
CA ILE A 174 -5.91 -13.66 15.81
C ILE A 174 -6.39 -12.43 16.56
N GLN A 175 -7.62 -12.47 17.05
CA GLN A 175 -8.22 -11.42 17.86
C GLN A 175 -8.01 -11.73 19.35
N PHE A 176 -7.15 -10.98 20.04
CA PHE A 176 -6.90 -11.18 21.48
C PHE A 176 -8.06 -10.59 22.31
N ASN A 177 -8.51 -9.41 21.92
CA ASN A 177 -9.63 -8.69 22.50
C ASN A 177 -10.14 -7.67 21.47
N PRO A 178 -11.23 -6.94 21.70
CA PRO A 178 -11.79 -5.98 20.72
C PRO A 178 -10.79 -4.94 20.18
N SER A 179 -9.76 -4.61 20.96
CA SER A 179 -8.79 -3.55 20.61
C SER A 179 -7.43 -4.09 20.15
N GLN A 180 -7.19 -5.41 20.14
CA GLN A 180 -5.87 -5.98 19.86
C GLN A 180 -5.96 -7.17 18.92
N GLN A 181 -5.26 -7.09 17.80
CA GLN A 181 -5.25 -8.10 16.75
C GLN A 181 -3.82 -8.40 16.29
N LEU A 182 -3.54 -9.66 16.03
CA LEU A 182 -2.30 -10.13 15.40
C LEU A 182 -2.62 -10.84 14.09
N LEU A 183 -1.92 -10.46 13.04
CA LEU A 183 -1.93 -11.14 11.76
C LEU A 183 -0.60 -11.88 11.58
N VAL A 184 -0.70 -13.16 11.22
CA VAL A 184 0.43 -14.02 10.87
C VAL A 184 0.23 -14.44 9.42
N GLN A 185 1.07 -13.94 8.52
CA GLN A 185 0.88 -14.16 7.09
C GLN A 185 2.10 -14.79 6.44
N VAL A 186 1.87 -15.70 5.50
CA VAL A 186 2.88 -16.26 4.60
C VAL A 186 2.33 -16.20 3.18
N VAL A 187 3.00 -15.46 2.30
CA VAL A 187 2.59 -15.25 0.92
C VAL A 187 3.80 -15.37 -0.02
N ASN A 188 3.56 -15.44 -1.32
CA ASN A 188 4.64 -15.28 -2.30
C ASN A 188 5.33 -13.92 -2.07
N ASN A 189 6.66 -13.87 -2.24
CA ASN A 189 7.40 -12.62 -2.07
C ASN A 189 7.41 -11.73 -3.32
N ARG A 190 6.86 -12.22 -4.43
CA ARG A 190 6.82 -11.54 -5.72
C ARG A 190 5.65 -12.04 -6.57
N SER A 191 5.24 -11.25 -7.54
CA SER A 191 4.15 -11.60 -8.45
C SER A 191 4.65 -12.19 -9.79
N GLY A 192 5.87 -11.85 -10.24
CA GLY A 192 6.40 -12.24 -11.55
C GLY A 192 7.63 -13.13 -11.48
N SER A 193 8.17 -13.48 -12.66
CA SER A 193 9.48 -14.11 -12.81
C SER A 193 10.61 -13.12 -12.48
N ASP A 194 11.85 -13.61 -12.42
CA ASP A 194 13.01 -12.73 -12.17
C ASP A 194 13.19 -11.68 -13.29
N SER A 195 12.86 -12.02 -14.55
CA SER A 195 12.90 -11.08 -15.68
C SER A 195 11.79 -10.02 -15.64
N ASP A 196 10.66 -10.33 -14.99
CA ASP A 196 9.58 -9.35 -14.81
C ASP A 196 9.85 -8.43 -13.59
N LEU A 197 10.61 -8.95 -12.61
CA LEU A 197 10.88 -8.24 -11.35
C LEU A 197 12.09 -7.33 -11.46
N TYR A 198 13.15 -7.74 -12.15
CA TYR A 198 14.41 -7.02 -12.22
C TYR A 198 14.66 -6.49 -13.62
N ILE A 199 14.77 -5.16 -13.78
CA ILE A 199 14.97 -4.47 -15.07
C ILE A 199 16.12 -5.11 -15.88
N TYR A 200 17.21 -5.49 -15.20
CA TYR A 200 18.40 -6.08 -15.83
C TYR A 200 18.60 -7.56 -15.45
N GLY A 201 17.51 -8.24 -15.06
CA GLY A 201 17.55 -9.63 -14.61
C GLY A 201 18.15 -9.81 -13.22
N ARG A 202 18.18 -11.05 -12.75
CA ARG A 202 18.83 -11.38 -11.49
C ARG A 202 20.35 -11.19 -11.63
N PRO A 203 21.03 -10.61 -10.61
CA PRO A 203 22.50 -10.48 -10.63
C PRO A 203 23.21 -11.80 -10.91
N ASP A 204 24.26 -11.75 -11.74
CA ASP A 204 25.06 -12.92 -12.11
C ASP A 204 25.62 -13.64 -10.87
N GLY A 205 25.67 -14.97 -10.95
CA GLY A 205 26.16 -15.82 -9.86
C GLY A 205 25.16 -16.06 -8.73
N LEU A 206 23.99 -15.42 -8.73
CA LEU A 206 22.94 -15.71 -7.75
C LEU A 206 22.00 -16.80 -8.24
N GLU A 207 21.82 -17.85 -7.43
CA GLU A 207 20.81 -18.87 -7.66
C GLU A 207 19.41 -18.37 -7.24
N ALA A 208 18.37 -18.80 -7.98
CA ALA A 208 16.99 -18.48 -7.64
C ALA A 208 16.64 -18.92 -6.21
N ALA A 209 15.73 -18.19 -5.57
CA ALA A 209 15.18 -18.59 -4.29
C ALA A 209 14.47 -19.95 -4.43
N LYS A 210 14.79 -20.92 -3.57
CA LYS A 210 14.06 -22.19 -3.49
C LYS A 210 12.70 -22.02 -2.79
N VAL A 211 12.60 -21.06 -1.90
CA VAL A 211 11.40 -20.75 -1.10
C VAL A 211 11.10 -19.25 -1.23
N PRO A 212 10.53 -18.80 -2.36
CA PRO A 212 10.29 -17.39 -2.62
C PRO A 212 9.04 -16.91 -1.87
N LEU A 213 9.05 -17.04 -0.55
CA LEU A 213 7.96 -16.63 0.34
C LEU A 213 8.36 -15.41 1.16
N LEU A 214 7.35 -14.67 1.58
CA LEU A 214 7.41 -13.56 2.53
C LEU A 214 6.54 -13.93 3.75
N ALA A 215 7.16 -14.02 4.91
CA ALA A 215 6.48 -14.17 6.19
C ALA A 215 6.35 -12.81 6.86
N THR A 216 5.16 -12.49 7.37
CA THR A 216 4.86 -11.22 8.03
C THR A 216 4.14 -11.44 9.34
N LEU A 217 4.56 -10.72 10.36
CA LEU A 217 3.81 -10.49 11.60
C LEU A 217 3.33 -9.05 11.59
N ASN A 218 2.03 -8.84 11.81
CA ASN A 218 1.44 -7.51 11.89
C ASN A 218 0.58 -7.43 13.15
N TRP A 219 0.85 -6.43 13.98
CA TRP A 219 0.04 -6.12 15.14
C TRP A 219 -0.77 -4.85 14.90
N ASN A 220 -2.07 -4.92 15.18
CA ASN A 220 -2.99 -3.80 15.15
C ASN A 220 -3.53 -3.53 16.55
N GLY A 221 -3.56 -2.27 16.95
CA GLY A 221 -4.07 -1.85 18.25
C GLY A 221 -4.93 -0.61 18.16
N LEU A 222 -6.04 -0.57 18.92
CA LEU A 222 -6.95 0.56 19.06
C LEU A 222 -6.84 1.12 20.47
N PHE A 223 -6.80 2.44 20.61
CA PHE A 223 -6.63 3.16 21.86
C PHE A 223 -7.45 4.45 21.85
N LEU A 224 -7.63 5.06 23.03
CA LEU A 224 -8.34 6.34 23.21
C LEU A 224 -9.76 6.33 22.62
N ASP A 225 -10.57 5.33 23.00
CA ASP A 225 -11.91 5.13 22.48
C ASP A 225 -11.93 5.08 20.94
N ASP A 226 -11.03 4.25 20.39
CA ASP A 226 -10.81 4.03 18.96
C ASP A 226 -10.37 5.28 18.15
N ALA A 227 -9.93 6.36 18.84
CA ALA A 227 -9.42 7.53 18.15
C ALA A 227 -7.95 7.37 17.69
N LEU A 228 -7.19 6.49 18.32
CA LEU A 228 -5.77 6.27 18.01
C LEU A 228 -5.55 4.81 17.64
N HIS A 229 -5.08 4.57 16.41
CA HIS A 229 -4.81 3.22 15.92
C HIS A 229 -3.34 3.05 15.60
N PHE A 230 -2.80 1.86 15.88
CA PHE A 230 -1.46 1.45 15.53
C PHE A 230 -1.49 0.25 14.59
N ARG A 231 -0.58 0.24 13.61
CA ARG A 231 -0.36 -0.87 12.68
C ARG A 231 1.14 -1.07 12.48
N TYR A 232 1.71 -2.03 13.19
CA TYR A 232 3.14 -2.30 13.16
C TYR A 232 3.40 -3.68 12.58
N SER A 233 4.39 -3.80 11.71
CA SER A 233 4.76 -5.10 11.16
C SER A 233 6.24 -5.30 11.00
N ALA A 234 6.62 -6.58 10.99
CA ALA A 234 7.93 -7.07 10.61
C ALA A 234 7.76 -8.21 9.61
N SER A 235 8.53 -8.15 8.52
CA SER A 235 8.47 -9.17 7.47
C SER A 235 9.87 -9.65 7.07
N VAL A 236 9.96 -10.92 6.66
CA VAL A 236 11.18 -11.50 6.09
C VAL A 236 10.82 -12.40 4.92
N GLY A 237 11.57 -12.30 3.82
CA GLY A 237 11.42 -13.14 2.64
C GLY A 237 12.73 -13.43 1.95
N GLN A 238 12.76 -14.42 1.07
CA GLN A 238 13.92 -14.81 0.29
C GLN A 238 13.80 -14.34 -1.15
N LEU A 239 14.71 -13.47 -1.61
CA LEU A 239 14.77 -12.99 -3.01
C LEU A 239 15.59 -13.90 -3.92
N ALA A 240 16.72 -14.41 -3.41
CA ALA A 240 17.59 -15.38 -4.05
C ALA A 240 18.30 -16.20 -2.97
N LYS A 241 19.03 -17.23 -3.34
CA LYS A 241 19.82 -18.02 -2.38
C LYS A 241 20.84 -17.10 -1.69
N GLY A 242 20.72 -16.98 -0.35
CA GLY A 242 21.56 -16.08 0.46
C GLY A 242 21.20 -14.59 0.40
N LYS A 243 20.16 -14.21 -0.32
CA LYS A 243 19.67 -12.83 -0.44
C LYS A 243 18.24 -12.74 0.07
N ASN A 244 18.06 -12.03 1.19
CA ASN A 244 16.75 -11.85 1.83
C ASN A 244 16.25 -10.42 1.68
N ILE A 245 14.96 -10.25 1.92
CA ILE A 245 14.29 -8.97 2.09
C ILE A 245 13.71 -8.90 3.50
N TYR A 246 13.80 -7.74 4.11
CA TYR A 246 13.23 -7.42 5.42
C TYR A 246 12.43 -6.14 5.32
N TYR A 247 11.21 -6.14 5.88
CA TYR A 247 10.41 -4.93 6.07
C TYR A 247 10.16 -4.69 7.56
N LEU A 248 10.25 -3.43 7.96
CA LEU A 248 9.78 -2.95 9.27
C LEU A 248 8.90 -1.74 9.02
N THR A 249 7.67 -1.77 9.52
CA THR A 249 6.73 -0.68 9.32
C THR A 249 6.03 -0.32 10.61
N CYS A 250 5.85 0.98 10.85
CA CYS A 250 5.13 1.53 11.98
C CYS A 250 4.13 2.55 11.45
N GLY A 251 2.84 2.26 11.59
CA GLY A 251 1.78 3.17 11.22
C GLY A 251 1.00 3.64 12.45
N ASN A 252 0.77 4.94 12.53
CA ASN A 252 0.03 5.57 13.61
C ASN A 252 -1.02 6.47 12.97
N ILE A 253 -2.29 6.29 13.29
CA ILE A 253 -3.35 7.18 12.84
C ILE A 253 -4.17 7.66 14.03
N TYR A 254 -4.44 8.95 14.04
CA TYR A 254 -5.45 9.58 14.87
C TYR A 254 -6.65 9.91 14.00
N GLU A 255 -7.80 9.31 14.30
CA GLU A 255 -9.04 9.47 13.55
C GLU A 255 -10.17 9.88 14.50
N LYS A 256 -10.45 11.17 14.53
CA LYS A 256 -11.57 11.73 15.27
C LYS A 256 -12.12 12.93 14.51
N TYR A 257 -13.34 12.80 14.02
CA TYR A 257 -13.99 13.87 13.27
C TYR A 257 -13.88 15.23 14.00
N PRO A 258 -13.50 16.33 13.34
CA PRO A 258 -13.33 16.47 11.88
C PRO A 258 -11.91 16.19 11.39
N PHE A 259 -11.00 15.63 12.18
CA PHE A 259 -9.59 15.45 11.85
C PHE A 259 -9.25 13.98 11.65
N ILE A 260 -8.42 13.73 10.65
CA ILE A 260 -7.70 12.45 10.46
C ILE A 260 -6.24 12.80 10.20
N ALA A 261 -5.33 12.20 10.97
CA ALA A 261 -3.91 12.40 10.77
C ALA A 261 -3.17 11.07 10.91
N TYR A 262 -2.28 10.73 9.98
CA TYR A 262 -1.42 9.57 10.14
C TYR A 262 0.05 9.90 9.95
N LEU A 263 0.90 9.09 10.60
CA LEU A 263 2.34 9.08 10.46
C LEU A 263 2.81 7.64 10.29
N ASP A 264 3.39 7.35 9.12
CA ASP A 264 3.99 6.06 8.82
C ASP A 264 5.51 6.17 8.76
N VAL A 265 6.18 5.15 9.28
CA VAL A 265 7.61 4.92 9.10
C VAL A 265 7.78 3.57 8.45
N MET A 266 8.39 3.52 7.28
CA MET A 266 8.59 2.29 6.51
C MET A 266 10.07 2.11 6.21
N TYR A 267 10.60 0.94 6.52
CA TYR A 267 12.00 0.59 6.25
C TYR A 267 12.06 -0.75 5.54
N SER A 268 12.89 -0.84 4.50
CA SER A 268 13.29 -2.12 3.91
C SER A 268 14.79 -2.27 3.82
N ARG A 269 15.25 -3.52 3.91
CA ARG A 269 16.60 -3.95 3.60
C ARG A 269 16.50 -5.14 2.65
N GLU A 270 17.05 -4.98 1.47
CA GLU A 270 16.85 -5.86 0.34
C GLU A 270 18.18 -6.39 -0.17
N GLY A 271 18.34 -7.71 -0.20
CA GLY A 271 19.54 -8.36 -0.72
C GLY A 271 19.71 -8.15 -2.24
N ILE A 272 18.61 -7.96 -2.97
CA ILE A 272 18.54 -7.53 -4.36
C ILE A 272 17.55 -6.38 -4.42
N ASP A 273 17.79 -5.37 -5.23
CA ASP A 273 16.93 -4.20 -5.39
C ASP A 273 15.56 -4.56 -5.99
N SER A 274 14.62 -4.94 -5.14
CA SER A 274 13.26 -5.31 -5.57
C SER A 274 12.40 -4.11 -5.90
N GLN A 275 12.70 -2.93 -5.34
CA GLN A 275 12.03 -1.67 -5.66
C GLN A 275 12.57 -1.00 -6.92
N GLN A 276 13.70 -1.46 -7.46
CA GLN A 276 14.34 -1.00 -8.70
C GLN A 276 14.78 0.49 -8.70
N ARG A 277 14.68 1.18 -7.58
CA ARG A 277 14.94 2.63 -7.51
C ARG A 277 16.43 2.99 -7.69
N ILE A 278 17.33 2.18 -7.12
CA ILE A 278 18.78 2.36 -7.32
C ILE A 278 19.22 1.76 -8.65
N THR A 279 18.69 0.62 -9.00
CA THR A 279 18.93 -0.02 -10.30
C THR A 279 18.62 0.92 -11.48
N ALA A 280 17.50 1.64 -11.40
CA ALA A 280 17.04 2.56 -12.44
C ALA A 280 17.92 3.84 -12.59
N LEU A 281 18.82 4.14 -11.64
CA LEU A 281 19.74 5.27 -11.74
C LEU A 281 20.83 5.08 -12.80
N GLN A 282 21.06 3.84 -13.24
CA GLN A 282 22.07 3.56 -14.25
C GLN A 282 21.63 4.14 -15.59
N GLY A 283 22.19 5.27 -15.97
CA GLY A 283 22.03 5.85 -17.28
C GLY A 283 22.65 4.95 -18.37
N HIS A 284 22.31 5.19 -19.62
CA HIS A 284 22.92 4.53 -20.78
C HIS A 284 24.35 5.08 -21.00
N GLY A 285 25.22 4.91 -19.98
CA GLY A 285 26.62 5.33 -20.03
C GLY A 285 27.41 4.50 -21.02
N LYS A 286 28.31 5.16 -21.75
CA LYS A 286 29.18 4.51 -22.74
C LYS A 286 30.04 3.44 -22.06
N GLY A 287 29.73 2.16 -22.31
CA GLY A 287 30.66 1.05 -22.12
C GLY A 287 30.43 0.12 -20.94
N MET A 288 29.49 0.35 -20.05
CA MET A 288 29.11 -0.64 -19.02
C MET A 288 27.71 -1.19 -19.27
N LEU A 289 27.59 -2.51 -19.23
CA LEU A 289 26.26 -3.16 -19.24
C LEU A 289 25.58 -2.86 -17.90
N PRO A 290 24.32 -2.38 -17.90
CA PRO A 290 23.61 -2.13 -16.67
C PRO A 290 23.31 -3.44 -15.93
N VAL A 291 23.39 -3.40 -14.60
CA VAL A 291 23.18 -4.56 -13.72
C VAL A 291 22.20 -4.24 -12.60
N THR A 292 21.50 -5.24 -12.13
CA THR A 292 20.59 -5.06 -10.98
C THR A 292 21.41 -4.83 -9.70
N ALA A 293 21.09 -3.74 -8.98
CA ALA A 293 21.75 -3.41 -7.73
C ALA A 293 21.43 -4.45 -6.65
N GLN A 294 22.37 -4.63 -5.73
CA GLN A 294 22.22 -5.52 -4.57
C GLN A 294 22.43 -4.71 -3.29
N ASN A 295 22.03 -5.29 -2.17
CA ASN A 295 22.27 -4.77 -0.82
C ASN A 295 21.68 -3.36 -0.65
N THR A 296 20.43 -3.16 -1.10
CA THR A 296 19.75 -1.87 -1.04
C THR A 296 18.98 -1.69 0.27
N SER A 297 18.77 -0.46 0.65
CA SER A 297 17.93 -0.08 1.80
C SER A 297 17.12 1.17 1.48
N TYR A 298 15.87 1.17 1.95
CA TYR A 298 14.90 2.25 1.76
C TYR A 298 14.30 2.63 3.10
N LEU A 299 14.14 3.92 3.34
CA LEU A 299 13.51 4.45 4.55
C LEU A 299 12.59 5.59 4.14
N SER A 300 11.35 5.54 4.60
CA SER A 300 10.31 6.53 4.30
C SER A 300 9.61 6.99 5.57
N PHE A 301 9.43 8.30 5.68
CA PHE A 301 8.58 8.96 6.67
C PHE A 301 7.43 9.60 5.90
N ILE A 302 6.19 9.26 6.26
CA ILE A 302 5.00 9.68 5.52
C ILE A 302 4.02 10.27 6.52
N GLY A 303 3.64 11.52 6.33
CA GLY A 303 2.66 12.21 7.16
C GLY A 303 1.49 12.69 6.33
N ASN A 304 0.28 12.58 6.85
CA ASN A 304 -0.94 13.09 6.25
C ASN A 304 -1.80 13.75 7.31
N PHE A 305 -2.50 14.81 6.92
CA PHE A 305 -3.46 15.51 7.76
C PHE A 305 -4.68 15.88 6.92
N ASP A 306 -5.84 15.34 7.29
CA ASP A 306 -7.14 15.60 6.70
C ASP A 306 -7.99 16.44 7.63
N TYR A 307 -8.72 17.42 7.07
CA TYR A 307 -9.65 18.27 7.79
C TYR A 307 -10.99 18.41 7.08
N HIS A 308 -12.02 17.79 7.63
CA HIS A 308 -13.40 17.88 7.18
C HIS A 308 -14.05 19.17 7.75
N PHE A 309 -13.77 20.32 7.14
CA PHE A 309 -14.21 21.62 7.63
C PHE A 309 -15.68 21.92 7.33
N HIS A 310 -16.32 21.12 6.48
CA HIS A 310 -17.74 21.23 6.15
C HIS A 310 -18.27 19.85 5.70
N PRO A 311 -19.54 19.48 5.92
CA PRO A 311 -20.08 18.17 5.51
C PRO A 311 -19.87 17.82 4.04
N LYS A 312 -19.74 18.81 3.16
CA LYS A 312 -19.49 18.66 1.71
C LYS A 312 -18.04 18.91 1.32
N TRP A 313 -17.17 19.29 2.23
CA TRP A 313 -15.80 19.68 1.89
C TRP A 313 -14.78 19.05 2.83
N ASN A 314 -13.75 18.53 2.23
CA ASN A 314 -12.55 18.05 2.90
C ASN A 314 -11.32 18.68 2.26
N ALA A 315 -10.29 18.93 3.04
CA ALA A 315 -8.97 19.25 2.52
C ALA A 315 -7.93 18.38 3.21
N TYR A 316 -6.93 17.91 2.47
CA TYR A 316 -5.79 17.25 3.09
C TYR A 316 -4.47 17.79 2.55
N VAL A 317 -3.45 17.66 3.40
CA VAL A 317 -2.05 17.83 3.02
C VAL A 317 -1.30 16.56 3.39
N LYS A 318 -0.40 16.15 2.51
CA LYS A 318 0.44 14.97 2.72
C LYS A 318 1.87 15.30 2.34
N GLY A 319 2.82 14.77 3.12
CA GLY A 319 4.24 14.84 2.82
C GLY A 319 4.90 13.47 3.00
N ALA A 320 5.92 13.19 2.19
CA ALA A 320 6.81 12.07 2.41
C ALA A 320 8.26 12.51 2.22
N TYR A 321 9.14 12.01 3.08
CA TYR A 321 10.59 12.13 2.99
C TYR A 321 11.17 10.74 2.93
N GLU A 322 11.95 10.44 1.88
CA GLU A 322 12.39 9.09 1.59
C GLU A 322 13.87 9.06 1.23
N THR A 323 14.58 8.04 1.67
CA THR A 323 15.99 7.83 1.32
C THR A 323 16.19 6.43 0.75
N SER A 324 17.08 6.35 -0.25
CA SER A 324 17.50 5.11 -0.88
C SER A 324 19.01 4.98 -0.85
N GLY A 325 19.53 3.82 -0.50
CA GLY A 325 20.97 3.62 -0.36
C GLY A 325 21.41 2.18 -0.49
N ILE A 326 22.71 1.97 -0.54
CA ILE A 326 23.40 0.68 -0.52
C ILE A 326 24.02 0.48 0.86
N TYR A 327 23.63 -0.58 1.58
CA TYR A 327 24.14 -0.86 2.92
C TYR A 327 25.48 -1.58 2.92
N GLU A 328 25.85 -2.24 1.79
CA GLU A 328 27.10 -2.93 1.59
C GLU A 328 27.48 -2.87 0.11
N ALA A 329 28.70 -2.41 -0.19
CA ALA A 329 29.16 -2.24 -1.56
C ALA A 329 29.12 -3.54 -2.37
N ASN A 330 28.75 -3.44 -3.63
CA ASN A 330 28.70 -4.56 -4.56
C ASN A 330 28.93 -4.10 -6.00
N GLY A 331 29.88 -4.73 -6.68
CA GLY A 331 30.22 -4.36 -8.05
C GLY A 331 30.52 -2.87 -8.20
N ILE A 332 29.74 -2.19 -9.06
CA ILE A 332 29.86 -0.75 -9.32
C ILE A 332 29.17 0.13 -8.25
N PHE A 333 28.42 -0.47 -7.34
CA PHE A 333 27.66 0.26 -6.35
C PHE A 333 28.46 0.43 -5.06
N ALA A 334 28.86 1.64 -4.75
CA ALA A 334 29.51 1.99 -3.49
C ALA A 334 28.49 1.96 -2.34
N LYS A 335 28.97 1.71 -1.13
CA LYS A 335 28.14 1.85 0.08
C LYS A 335 27.81 3.30 0.35
N GLY A 336 26.55 3.60 0.64
CA GLY A 336 26.11 4.94 1.02
C GLY A 336 24.70 5.26 0.54
N ARG A 337 24.28 6.48 0.76
CA ARG A 337 23.02 7.03 0.24
C ARG A 337 23.19 7.37 -1.24
N TYR A 338 22.14 7.19 -2.02
CA TYR A 338 22.06 7.49 -3.44
C TYR A 338 21.03 8.57 -3.73
N ILE A 339 19.81 8.40 -3.20
CA ILE A 339 18.69 9.28 -3.46
C ILE A 339 18.14 9.76 -2.12
N THR A 340 17.83 11.05 -2.04
CA THR A 340 16.85 11.59 -1.12
C THR A 340 15.69 12.11 -1.97
N SER A 341 14.46 11.71 -1.66
CA SER A 341 13.28 12.21 -2.33
C SER A 341 12.26 12.74 -1.33
N TRP A 342 11.47 13.68 -1.76
CA TRP A 342 10.34 14.19 -1.01
C TRP A 342 9.15 14.44 -1.94
N ASN A 343 7.98 14.16 -1.45
CA ASN A 343 6.77 14.58 -2.10
C ASN A 343 5.92 15.43 -1.16
N ALA A 344 5.27 16.44 -1.72
CA ALA A 344 4.31 17.26 -1.02
C ALA A 344 3.02 17.30 -1.84
N GLN A 345 1.90 17.12 -1.18
CA GLN A 345 0.59 17.07 -1.79
C GLN A 345 -0.39 17.94 -1.03
N ALA A 346 -1.31 18.54 -1.78
CA ALA A 346 -2.48 19.22 -1.23
C ALA A 346 -3.70 18.85 -2.08
N CYS A 347 -4.81 18.58 -1.43
CA CYS A 347 -6.05 18.24 -2.10
C CYS A 347 -7.22 18.95 -1.45
N LEU A 348 -8.12 19.47 -2.31
CA LEU A 348 -9.42 19.96 -1.90
C LEU A 348 -10.48 19.05 -2.54
N GLU A 349 -11.35 18.49 -1.71
CA GLU A 349 -12.38 17.55 -2.11
C GLU A 349 -13.76 18.12 -1.86
N TRP A 350 -14.65 17.96 -2.84
CA TRP A 350 -16.04 18.34 -2.77
C TRP A 350 -16.95 17.12 -2.96
N PHE A 351 -17.85 16.91 -2.02
CA PHE A 351 -18.87 15.86 -2.01
C PHE A 351 -20.21 16.52 -2.36
N PRO A 352 -20.65 16.48 -3.64
CA PRO A 352 -21.86 17.16 -4.09
C PRO A 352 -23.12 16.66 -3.38
N PHE A 353 -23.15 15.35 -3.08
CA PHE A 353 -24.27 14.69 -2.41
C PHE A 353 -23.84 14.18 -1.05
N THR A 354 -24.43 14.72 0.02
CA THR A 354 -24.10 14.31 1.39
C THR A 354 -24.62 12.92 1.74
N GLU A 355 -25.65 12.45 1.05
CA GLU A 355 -26.27 11.13 1.22
C GLU A 355 -25.51 10.04 0.43
N GLU A 356 -24.89 10.41 -0.68
CA GLU A 356 -24.07 9.53 -1.52
C GLU A 356 -22.59 9.84 -1.34
N LYS A 357 -21.97 9.29 -0.31
CA LYS A 357 -20.52 9.49 -0.07
C LYS A 357 -19.62 8.85 -1.14
N GLY A 358 -20.20 8.11 -2.09
CA GLY A 358 -19.46 7.45 -3.16
C GLY A 358 -18.93 8.40 -4.26
N LEU A 359 -19.47 9.61 -4.39
CA LEU A 359 -19.05 10.58 -5.41
C LEU A 359 -18.29 11.74 -4.79
N LYS A 360 -17.11 12.03 -5.32
CA LYS A 360 -16.37 13.25 -5.02
C LYS A 360 -15.72 13.84 -6.27
N VAL A 361 -15.63 15.17 -6.30
CA VAL A 361 -14.82 15.96 -7.23
C VAL A 361 -13.68 16.58 -6.43
N PHE A 362 -12.49 16.68 -7.01
CA PHE A 362 -11.33 17.20 -6.29
C PHE A 362 -10.39 17.99 -7.18
N ALA A 363 -9.63 18.89 -6.54
CA ALA A 363 -8.46 19.54 -7.08
C ALA A 363 -7.24 19.08 -6.27
N HIS A 364 -6.21 18.60 -6.94
CA HIS A 364 -5.02 18.03 -6.30
C HIS A 364 -3.76 18.63 -6.91
N TYR A 365 -2.82 18.99 -6.06
CA TYR A 365 -1.46 19.39 -6.41
C TYR A 365 -0.47 18.39 -5.83
N LEU A 366 0.50 17.98 -6.64
CA LEU A 366 1.62 17.13 -6.26
C LEU A 366 2.92 17.78 -6.69
N TYR A 367 3.88 17.83 -5.78
CA TYR A 367 5.30 18.12 -6.05
C TYR A 367 6.13 16.92 -5.64
N LYS A 368 7.05 16.48 -6.53
CA LYS A 368 8.10 15.49 -6.21
C LYS A 368 9.48 16.11 -6.48
N GLY A 369 10.31 16.12 -5.45
CA GLY A 369 11.70 16.60 -5.51
C GLY A 369 12.68 15.47 -5.24
N TYR A 370 13.86 15.56 -5.87
CA TYR A 370 14.93 14.58 -5.75
C TYR A 370 16.26 15.26 -5.53
N GLU A 371 17.09 14.68 -4.68
CA GLU A 371 18.48 15.04 -4.46
C GLU A 371 19.33 13.78 -4.65
N LEU A 372 20.26 13.83 -5.58
CA LEU A 372 21.21 12.76 -5.85
C LEU A 372 22.50 13.04 -5.10
N THR A 373 23.14 11.99 -4.59
CA THR A 373 24.46 12.08 -3.98
C THR A 373 25.56 11.79 -5.01
N GLU A 374 26.80 12.07 -4.67
CA GLU A 374 27.97 11.74 -5.51
C GLU A 374 27.95 10.27 -6.00
N ASN A 375 27.48 9.33 -5.18
CA ASN A 375 27.35 7.93 -5.58
C ASN A 375 26.36 7.72 -6.75
N ALA A 376 25.33 8.53 -6.83
CA ALA A 376 24.35 8.48 -7.92
C ALA A 376 24.85 9.28 -9.15
N GLU A 377 25.54 10.40 -8.93
CA GLU A 377 26.07 11.23 -10.02
C GLU A 377 27.14 10.49 -10.84
N VAL A 378 27.98 9.67 -10.20
CA VAL A 378 28.93 8.78 -10.89
C VAL A 378 28.24 7.81 -11.87
N MET A 379 26.95 7.50 -11.63
CA MET A 379 26.15 6.67 -12.53
C MET A 379 25.50 7.45 -13.68
N MET A 380 25.81 8.74 -13.82
CA MET A 380 25.19 9.65 -14.79
C MET A 380 23.66 9.76 -14.61
N ALA A 381 23.17 9.55 -13.39
CA ALA A 381 21.77 9.67 -13.05
C ALA A 381 21.29 11.13 -13.17
N SER A 382 20.07 11.30 -13.62
CA SER A 382 19.37 12.58 -13.61
C SER A 382 17.93 12.33 -13.18
N MET A 383 17.45 13.05 -12.17
CA MET A 383 16.08 12.96 -11.69
C MET A 383 15.52 14.39 -11.57
N PRO A 384 14.75 14.86 -12.55
CA PRO A 384 14.18 16.21 -12.52
C PRO A 384 13.10 16.32 -11.45
N HIS A 385 12.87 17.52 -10.96
CA HIS A 385 11.71 17.80 -10.11
C HIS A 385 10.44 17.80 -10.94
N THR A 386 9.39 17.16 -10.43
CA THR A 386 8.12 17.05 -11.14
C THR A 386 6.98 17.66 -10.35
N GLN A 387 6.01 18.19 -11.08
CA GLN A 387 4.78 18.74 -10.51
C GLN A 387 3.59 18.22 -11.31
N ARG A 388 2.46 18.06 -10.63
CA ARG A 388 1.20 17.70 -11.27
C ARG A 388 0.05 18.47 -10.63
N ILE A 389 -0.75 19.10 -11.46
CA ILE A 389 -2.04 19.67 -11.08
C ILE A 389 -3.11 18.76 -11.68
N SER A 390 -4.05 18.31 -10.88
CA SER A 390 -5.11 17.40 -11.31
C SER A 390 -6.47 17.94 -10.87
N LEU A 391 -7.42 17.95 -11.79
CA LEU A 391 -8.85 18.06 -11.50
C LEU A 391 -9.46 16.69 -11.76
N GLY A 392 -10.17 16.12 -10.80
CA GLY A 392 -10.63 14.76 -10.92
C GLY A 392 -11.98 14.49 -10.31
N LEU A 393 -12.50 13.34 -10.69
CA LEU A 393 -13.74 12.78 -10.19
C LEU A 393 -13.49 11.33 -9.77
N VAL A 394 -13.99 11.00 -8.61
CA VAL A 394 -14.03 9.62 -8.11
C VAL A 394 -15.46 9.24 -7.82
N TYR A 395 -15.89 8.08 -8.32
CA TYR A 395 -17.22 7.55 -8.04
C TYR A 395 -17.19 6.05 -7.77
N VAL A 396 -17.72 5.67 -6.62
CA VAL A 396 -17.99 4.28 -6.26
C VAL A 396 -19.48 4.03 -6.43
N ILE A 397 -19.82 3.19 -7.39
CA ILE A 397 -21.21 2.84 -7.72
C ILE A 397 -21.51 1.51 -7.03
N PRO A 398 -22.38 1.47 -6.02
CA PRO A 398 -22.91 0.22 -5.52
C PRO A 398 -23.85 -0.37 -6.58
N VAL A 399 -23.52 -1.57 -7.08
CA VAL A 399 -24.33 -2.28 -8.09
C VAL A 399 -25.33 -3.18 -7.41
N LEU A 400 -24.96 -3.77 -6.27
CA LEU A 400 -25.78 -4.66 -5.42
C LEU A 400 -25.36 -4.51 -3.96
#